data_020fd0acc184722c988d98072721709a
#
_entry.id   020fd0acc184722c988d98072721709a
#
_cell.length_a   1.000
_cell.length_b   1.000
_cell.length_c   1.000
_cell.angle_alpha   90.00
_cell.angle_beta   90.00
_cell.angle_gamma   90.00
#
_symmetry.space_group_name_H-M   'P 1'
#
loop_
_entity.id
_entity.type
_entity.pdbx_description
1 polymer ?
#
loop_
_entity_poly.entity_id
_entity_poly.type
_entity_poly.pdbx_seq_one_letter_code
_entity_poly.pdbx_strand_id
1 'polypeptide(L)'
;LIKEVDLLNFIVKTFDLSKKRENKNFALEGNYFNSFAVLELTGTCKIKLSRNGDWLELGTQVSKMAGVDGFNEIWLTNNAQEDKEVKIIFGQNLSNTDFDVFKQLSQVGVDINSTV
;
A
#
# COMPACT_ATOMS: atom_id res chain seq x y z
N LEU A 1 3.02 -7.85 26.56
CA LEU A 1 2.93 -6.51 27.07
C LEU A 1 2.29 -5.57 26.10
N ILE A 2 1.76 -4.54 26.64
CA ILE A 2 1.07 -3.55 25.86
C ILE A 2 1.95 -2.90 24.83
N LYS A 3 3.20 -2.72 25.13
CA LYS A 3 4.10 -2.05 24.21
C LYS A 3 4.26 -2.77 22.88
N GLU A 4 3.95 -4.05 22.81
CA GLU A 4 4.00 -4.76 21.53
C GLU A 4 3.00 -4.22 20.55
N VAL A 5 1.93 -3.67 21.04
CA VAL A 5 0.95 -3.05 20.16
C VAL A 5 1.55 -1.87 19.42
N ASP A 6 2.46 -1.17 20.08
CA ASP A 6 3.09 0.00 19.50
C ASP A 6 4.08 -0.35 18.41
N LEU A 7 4.40 -1.63 18.26
CA LEU A 7 5.42 -2.05 17.33
C LEU A 7 4.90 -2.35 15.95
N LEU A 8 3.59 -2.25 15.74
CA LEU A 8 3.07 -2.31 14.38
C LEU A 8 3.60 -1.11 13.62
N ASN A 9 4.51 -1.36 12.71
CA ASN A 9 5.11 -0.31 11.92
C ASN A 9 4.45 -0.33 10.54
N PHE A 10 3.68 0.69 10.26
CA PHE A 10 2.98 0.78 8.98
C PHE A 10 2.69 2.24 8.63
N ILE A 11 2.43 2.47 7.35
CA ILE A 11 1.87 3.73 6.86
C ILE A 11 0.75 3.43 5.89
N VAL A 12 -0.20 4.35 5.78
CA VAL A 12 -1.29 4.24 4.81
C VAL A 12 -1.17 5.41 3.83
N LYS A 13 -1.19 5.09 2.55
CA LYS A 13 -1.09 6.09 1.49
C LYS A 13 -2.30 5.97 0.57
N THR A 14 -2.89 7.10 0.21
CA THR A 14 -3.93 7.16 -0.80
C THR A 14 -3.37 7.87 -2.02
N PHE A 15 -3.50 7.24 -3.18
CA PHE A 15 -3.03 7.81 -4.44
C PHE A 15 -4.24 8.13 -5.31
N ASP A 16 -4.35 9.39 -5.70
CA ASP A 16 -5.37 9.85 -6.62
C ASP A 16 -4.98 9.40 -8.03
N LEU A 17 -5.88 8.72 -8.72
CA LEU A 17 -5.60 8.19 -10.06
C LEU A 17 -6.11 9.09 -11.17
N SER A 18 -6.52 10.32 -10.85
CA SER A 18 -7.06 11.24 -11.84
C SER A 18 -6.03 11.72 -12.86
N LYS A 19 -4.75 11.67 -12.51
CA LYS A 19 -3.66 12.06 -13.40
C LYS A 19 -2.86 10.85 -13.82
N LYS A 20 -2.49 10.82 -15.09
CA LYS A 20 -1.65 9.75 -15.63
C LYS A 20 -0.27 9.76 -14.96
N ARG A 21 0.22 8.58 -14.63
CA ARG A 21 1.58 8.38 -14.14
C ARG A 21 2.25 7.29 -14.93
N GLU A 22 3.52 7.51 -15.26
CA GLU A 22 4.34 6.50 -15.91
C GLU A 22 5.60 6.32 -15.07
N ASN A 23 5.76 5.14 -14.47
CA ASN A 23 6.96 4.81 -13.69
C ASN A 23 7.27 5.89 -12.66
N LYS A 24 6.24 6.38 -11.98
CA LYS A 24 6.40 7.47 -11.01
C LYS A 24 6.85 6.91 -9.68
N ASN A 25 7.98 7.40 -9.19
CA ASN A 25 8.56 6.97 -7.92
C ASN A 25 7.94 7.72 -6.74
N PHE A 26 7.69 6.99 -5.66
CA PHE A 26 7.24 7.54 -4.39
C PHE A 26 8.08 6.98 -3.26
N ALA A 27 8.64 7.85 -2.44
CA ALA A 27 9.34 7.45 -1.23
C ALA A 27 8.32 7.13 -0.14
N LEU A 28 8.66 6.18 0.73
CA LEU A 28 7.79 5.74 1.81
C LEU A 28 8.29 6.28 3.16
N GLU A 29 8.49 7.60 3.23
CA GLU A 29 8.78 8.33 4.46
C GLU A 29 10.04 7.85 5.18
N GLY A 30 10.99 7.32 4.42
CA GLY A 30 12.27 6.89 4.99
C GLY A 30 12.25 5.56 5.72
N ASN A 31 11.12 4.87 5.72
CA ASN A 31 11.00 3.57 6.38
C ASN A 31 11.11 2.44 5.37
N TYR A 32 11.59 1.28 5.85
CA TYR A 32 11.62 0.06 5.07
C TYR A 32 10.45 -0.82 5.47
N PHE A 33 9.77 -1.38 4.46
CA PHE A 33 8.64 -2.26 4.67
C PHE A 33 8.87 -3.57 3.93
N ASN A 34 8.19 -4.61 4.36
CA ASN A 34 8.25 -5.92 3.69
C ASN A 34 6.88 -6.49 3.38
N SER A 35 5.84 -5.67 3.51
CA SER A 35 4.48 -6.12 3.25
C SER A 35 3.62 -4.95 2.82
N PHE A 36 2.57 -5.25 2.04
CA PHE A 36 1.57 -4.24 1.70
C PHE A 36 0.24 -4.91 1.39
N ALA A 37 -0.82 -4.15 1.48
CA ALA A 37 -2.15 -4.60 1.07
C ALA A 37 -2.95 -3.42 0.52
N VAL A 38 -3.79 -3.72 -0.46
CA VAL A 38 -4.73 -2.75 -1.00
C VAL A 38 -5.95 -2.73 -0.07
N LEU A 39 -6.22 -1.57 0.51
CA LEU A 39 -7.37 -1.39 1.38
C LEU A 39 -8.61 -0.99 0.60
N GLU A 40 -8.44 -0.11 -0.39
CA GLU A 40 -9.53 0.35 -1.25
C GLU A 40 -8.99 0.59 -2.64
N LEU A 41 -9.75 0.20 -3.64
CA LEU A 41 -9.35 0.41 -5.03
C LEU A 41 -10.61 0.67 -5.86
N THR A 42 -10.69 1.85 -6.46
CA THR A 42 -11.83 2.22 -7.29
C THR A 42 -11.49 2.30 -8.77
N GLY A 43 -10.22 2.18 -9.12
CA GLY A 43 -9.76 2.22 -10.51
C GLY A 43 -8.74 1.13 -10.77
N THR A 44 -7.82 1.38 -11.70
CA THR A 44 -6.75 0.44 -12.03
C THR A 44 -5.40 1.11 -11.88
N CYS A 45 -4.43 0.35 -11.38
CA CYS A 45 -3.10 0.86 -11.11
C CYS A 45 -2.11 -0.28 -11.07
N LYS A 46 -0.89 -0.03 -11.53
CA LYS A 46 0.21 -1.00 -11.44
C LYS A 46 1.26 -0.48 -10.49
N ILE A 47 1.85 -1.40 -9.74
CA ILE A 47 2.90 -1.09 -8.76
C ILE A 47 4.12 -1.96 -9.01
N LYS A 48 5.29 -1.43 -8.71
CA LYS A 48 6.49 -2.26 -8.55
C LYS A 48 7.26 -1.78 -7.33
N LEU A 49 7.97 -2.70 -6.71
CA LEU A 49 8.63 -2.48 -5.43
C LEU A 49 10.13 -2.23 -5.57
N SER A 50 10.66 -2.35 -6.77
CA SER A 50 12.06 -2.06 -7.04
C SER A 50 12.19 -1.48 -8.44
N ARG A 51 13.27 -0.71 -8.64
CA ARG A 51 13.47 -0.01 -9.91
C ARG A 51 13.38 -0.94 -11.11
N ASN A 52 13.94 -2.13 -11.00
CA ASN A 52 13.98 -3.10 -12.09
C ASN A 52 13.03 -4.29 -11.87
N GLY A 53 12.08 -4.12 -10.96
CA GLY A 53 11.11 -5.18 -10.68
C GLY A 53 10.01 -5.24 -11.72
N ASP A 54 9.20 -6.28 -11.60
CA ASP A 54 8.06 -6.47 -12.47
C ASP A 54 6.89 -5.59 -12.03
N TRP A 55 6.11 -5.14 -13.01
CA TRP A 55 4.86 -4.45 -12.72
C TRP A 55 3.81 -5.46 -12.28
N LEU A 56 3.09 -5.11 -11.23
CA LEU A 56 2.00 -5.91 -10.69
C LEU A 56 0.72 -5.08 -10.75
N GLU A 57 -0.31 -5.61 -11.36
CA GLU A 57 -1.58 -4.91 -11.40
C GLU A 57 -2.33 -5.13 -10.10
N LEU A 58 -2.62 -4.02 -9.41
CA LEU A 58 -3.32 -4.09 -8.13
C LEU A 58 -4.76 -4.51 -8.34
N GLY A 59 -5.23 -5.40 -7.48
CA GLY A 59 -6.59 -5.92 -7.52
C GLY A 59 -6.74 -7.18 -8.35
N THR A 60 -6.15 -7.24 -9.54
CA THR A 60 -6.28 -8.41 -10.42
C THR A 60 -5.13 -9.40 -10.26
N GLN A 61 -3.90 -8.91 -10.21
CA GLN A 61 -2.73 -9.77 -10.01
C GLN A 61 -2.35 -9.89 -8.55
N VAL A 62 -2.45 -8.79 -7.82
CA VAL A 62 -2.04 -8.78 -6.42
C VAL A 62 -2.93 -7.83 -5.64
N SER A 63 -3.37 -8.24 -4.46
CA SER A 63 -4.07 -7.36 -3.53
C SER A 63 -3.32 -7.23 -2.21
N LYS A 64 -2.40 -8.15 -1.93
CA LYS A 64 -1.55 -8.08 -0.75
C LYS A 64 -0.32 -8.93 -0.95
N MET A 65 0.78 -8.53 -0.32
CA MET A 65 2.02 -9.30 -0.31
C MET A 65 2.66 -9.18 1.07
N ALA A 66 3.22 -10.27 1.54
CA ALA A 66 3.91 -10.30 2.82
C ALA A 66 5.24 -11.00 2.65
N GLY A 67 6.21 -10.63 3.51
CA GLY A 67 7.50 -11.30 3.52
C GLY A 67 8.35 -11.07 2.28
N VAL A 68 8.13 -9.97 1.57
CA VAL A 68 8.98 -9.62 0.43
C VAL A 68 10.27 -8.98 0.93
N ASP A 69 11.24 -8.82 0.04
CA ASP A 69 12.46 -8.10 0.38
C ASP A 69 12.12 -6.66 0.77
N GLY A 70 12.87 -6.12 1.70
CA GLY A 70 12.61 -4.77 2.19
C GLY A 70 12.64 -3.72 1.10
N PHE A 71 11.68 -2.80 1.14
CA PHE A 71 11.60 -1.70 0.20
C PHE A 71 11.24 -0.41 0.96
N ASN A 72 11.74 0.71 0.47
CA ASN A 72 11.42 2.02 1.07
C ASN A 72 10.87 3.00 0.03
N GLU A 73 10.59 2.52 -1.16
CA GLU A 73 10.01 3.31 -2.23
C GLU A 73 9.25 2.38 -3.17
N ILE A 74 8.35 2.97 -3.91
CA ILE A 74 7.56 2.23 -4.89
C ILE A 74 7.50 3.03 -6.18
N TRP A 75 7.04 2.40 -7.25
CA TRP A 75 6.75 3.06 -8.51
C TRP A 75 5.33 2.72 -8.91
N LEU A 76 4.62 3.70 -9.43
CA LEU A 76 3.24 3.52 -9.90
C LEU A 76 3.12 3.90 -11.36
N THR A 77 2.24 3.18 -12.05
CA THR A 77 1.82 3.50 -13.41
C THR A 77 0.30 3.37 -13.46
N ASN A 78 -0.36 4.40 -13.96
CA ASN A 78 -1.81 4.38 -14.13
C ASN A 78 -2.23 5.33 -15.25
N ASN A 79 -3.35 5.00 -15.90
CA ASN A 79 -4.00 5.94 -16.80
C ASN A 79 -4.76 6.99 -15.99
N ALA A 80 -5.09 8.11 -16.63
CA ALA A 80 -5.92 9.13 -15.98
C ALA A 80 -7.33 8.58 -15.79
N GLN A 81 -7.80 8.57 -14.55
CA GLN A 81 -9.11 8.01 -14.17
C GLN A 81 -9.76 8.95 -13.19
N GLU A 82 -10.72 9.74 -13.67
CA GLU A 82 -11.37 10.75 -12.86
C GLU A 82 -12.11 10.12 -11.69
N ASP A 83 -11.94 10.71 -10.51
CA ASP A 83 -12.61 10.29 -9.27
C ASP A 83 -12.24 8.85 -8.84
N LYS A 84 -11.09 8.36 -9.26
CA LYS A 84 -10.60 7.03 -8.86
C LYS A 84 -9.38 7.18 -7.98
N GLU A 85 -9.22 6.22 -7.09
CA GLU A 85 -8.08 6.23 -6.17
C GLU A 85 -7.73 4.82 -5.73
N VAL A 86 -6.55 4.68 -5.15
CA VAL A 86 -6.11 3.46 -4.50
C VAL A 86 -5.55 3.81 -3.13
N LYS A 87 -5.96 3.05 -2.12
CA LYS A 87 -5.47 3.19 -0.75
C LYS A 87 -4.70 1.93 -0.38
N ILE A 88 -3.45 2.10 0.02
CA ILE A 88 -2.54 1.00 0.28
C ILE A 88 -1.94 1.17 1.67
N ILE A 89 -1.89 0.07 2.43
CA ILE A 89 -1.13 0.01 3.68
C ILE A 89 0.20 -0.68 3.39
N PHE A 90 1.29 -0.08 3.84
CA PHE A 90 2.63 -0.66 3.80
C PHE A 90 3.08 -0.92 5.23
N GLY A 91 3.66 -2.06 5.49
CA GLY A 91 4.04 -2.37 6.86
C GLY A 91 5.19 -3.35 6.97
N GLN A 92 5.62 -3.54 8.22
CA GLN A 92 6.64 -4.52 8.58
C GLN A 92 5.96 -5.69 9.26
N ASN A 93 6.15 -6.88 8.67
CA ASN A 93 5.68 -8.14 9.25
C ASN A 93 4.16 -8.18 9.50
N LEU A 94 3.41 -7.50 8.65
CA LEU A 94 1.96 -7.57 8.73
C LEU A 94 1.48 -8.94 8.29
N SER A 95 0.57 -9.51 9.05
CA SER A 95 -0.02 -10.81 8.76
C SER A 95 -1.31 -10.68 7.96
N ASN A 96 -1.80 -11.80 7.45
CA ASN A 96 -3.11 -11.80 6.77
C ASN A 96 -4.21 -11.32 7.71
N THR A 97 -4.13 -11.68 9.00
CA THR A 97 -5.09 -11.19 9.98
C THR A 97 -5.02 -9.68 10.12
N ASP A 98 -3.81 -9.11 10.17
CA ASP A 98 -3.65 -7.67 10.22
C ASP A 98 -4.29 -7.00 9.01
N PHE A 99 -4.05 -7.54 7.81
CA PHE A 99 -4.61 -7.00 6.59
C PHE A 99 -6.14 -7.01 6.63
N ASP A 100 -6.72 -8.11 7.09
CA ASP A 100 -8.18 -8.23 7.18
C ASP A 100 -8.76 -7.20 8.14
N VAL A 101 -8.11 -7.00 9.28
CA VAL A 101 -8.55 -6.00 10.26
C VAL A 101 -8.48 -4.60 9.66
N PHE A 102 -7.36 -4.26 9.05
CA PHE A 102 -7.19 -2.92 8.46
C PHE A 102 -8.19 -2.69 7.34
N LYS A 103 -8.45 -3.71 6.52
CA LYS A 103 -9.41 -3.58 5.44
C LYS A 103 -10.81 -3.33 5.97
N GLN A 104 -11.22 -4.04 7.02
CA GLN A 104 -12.51 -3.82 7.66
C GLN A 104 -12.62 -2.41 8.24
N LEU A 105 -11.59 -1.95 8.92
CA LEU A 105 -11.58 -0.60 9.48
C LEU A 105 -11.70 0.45 8.38
N SER A 106 -10.98 0.25 7.29
CA SER A 106 -11.07 1.17 6.16
C SER A 106 -12.48 1.20 5.57
N GLN A 107 -13.12 0.05 5.44
CA GLN A 107 -14.45 -0.05 4.85
C GLN A 107 -15.51 0.66 5.69
N VAL A 108 -15.33 0.74 7.01
CA VAL A 108 -16.28 1.45 7.88
C VAL A 108 -15.86 2.89 8.13
N GLY A 109 -14.85 3.38 7.43
CA GLY A 109 -14.47 4.78 7.48
C GLY A 109 -13.55 5.17 8.62
N VAL A 110 -12.94 4.23 9.30
CA VAL A 110 -11.97 4.55 10.35
C VAL A 110 -10.66 5.00 9.71
N ASP A 111 -10.11 6.10 10.22
CA ASP A 111 -8.79 6.56 9.79
C ASP A 111 -7.73 5.70 10.47
N ILE A 112 -6.99 4.95 9.66
CA ILE A 112 -5.97 4.04 10.15
C ILE A 112 -4.56 4.47 9.74
N ASN A 113 -4.36 5.75 9.51
CA ASN A 113 -3.04 6.26 9.18
C ASN A 113 -2.05 5.94 10.29
N SER A 114 -0.82 5.67 9.88
CA SER A 114 0.25 5.34 10.80
C SER A 114 0.54 6.52 11.74
N THR A 115 0.77 6.19 12.99
CA THR A 115 1.18 7.17 14.00
C THR A 115 2.62 6.95 14.43
N VAL A 116 3.31 6.06 13.82
CA VAL A 116 4.67 5.72 14.21
C VAL A 116 5.66 6.75 13.72
#